data_12ce00d4f8d9a8aa190610486b53ea8e
#
_entry.id   12ce00d4f8d9a8aa190610486b53ea8e
#
_cell.length_a   1.000
_cell.length_b   1.000
_cell.length_c   1.000
_cell.angle_alpha   90.00
_cell.angle_beta   90.00
_cell.angle_gamma   90.00
#
_symmetry.space_group_name_H-M   'P 1'
#
loop_
_entity.id
_entity.type
_entity.pdbx_description
1 polymer ?
#
loop_
_entity_poly.entity_id
_entity_poly.type
_entity_poly.pdbx_seq_one_letter_code
_entity_poly.pdbx_strand_id
1 'polypeptide(L)'
;MDEIIQKVKNLSVGFISQKGHEISILKNITTNIKKGETVGIVGESGSGKSTLALAMMGYVKQGLHTMGGECIFNSSNLLNMNNRELEKIRGRKIAMIPQNAGQSLTPNLKIGYQIDEALKLHTNLNKNERDKKISELLNKVRLPSPETIALRYPHELSGGQQQRVAVGMALAGNPDLLLLDEPTTGLDVTTQAHVLELLNLIAKDTGTSMVYVSHDLGAIAQVSDRIIVMYSGEIVLEGPARDILKQPIHPYTYGLLKSIPKLSLAGLPDSMPGSQPQPGTKQKGCSFYDRCNLVEDKCKINSPDLEYVSELKTSVRCFNYKKLIKQKSENQSNIKRNEKNIKINEILNLTNVSISYAKQKLLDQILNKITDTNPTVKDNNIDINKGETIALVGESGSGKS
;
A
#
# COMPACT_ATOMS: atom_id res chain seq x y z
N MET A 1 16.52 25.57 -3.39
CA MET A 1 16.12 24.75 -2.22
C MET A 1 14.82 24.04 -2.61
N ASP A 2 14.74 22.74 -2.42
CA ASP A 2 13.52 22.00 -2.73
C ASP A 2 12.38 22.48 -1.81
N GLU A 3 11.27 22.88 -2.39
CA GLU A 3 10.09 23.36 -1.66
C GLU A 3 9.48 22.20 -0.85
N ILE A 4 9.35 22.38 0.48
CA ILE A 4 8.71 21.38 1.34
C ILE A 4 7.23 21.70 1.43
N ILE A 5 6.39 20.77 0.98
CA ILE A 5 4.93 20.90 1.01
C ILE A 5 4.34 20.48 2.37
N GLN A 6 4.92 19.46 3.01
CA GLN A 6 4.49 19.01 4.32
C GLN A 6 5.67 18.68 5.23
N LYS A 7 5.54 19.05 6.52
CA LYS A 7 6.48 18.69 7.58
C LYS A 7 5.75 18.03 8.72
N VAL A 8 6.25 16.90 9.14
CA VAL A 8 5.87 16.23 10.40
C VAL A 8 7.02 16.43 11.37
N LYS A 9 6.77 16.97 12.56
CA LYS A 9 7.79 17.24 13.56
C LYS A 9 7.40 16.63 14.89
N ASN A 10 8.24 15.74 15.40
CA ASN A 10 8.13 15.11 16.71
C ASN A 10 6.72 14.57 17.01
N LEU A 11 6.01 14.11 15.97
CA LEU A 11 4.62 13.68 16.08
C LEU A 11 4.52 12.39 16.88
N SER A 12 3.73 12.46 17.95
CA SER A 12 3.33 11.30 18.73
C SER A 12 1.81 11.21 18.80
N VAL A 13 1.27 10.02 18.49
CA VAL A 13 -0.16 9.72 18.51
C VAL A 13 -0.37 8.45 19.32
N GLY A 14 -1.37 8.41 20.16
CA GLY A 14 -1.64 7.26 20.98
C GLY A 14 -3.02 7.29 21.62
N PHE A 15 -3.21 6.49 22.65
CA PHE A 15 -4.44 6.42 23.43
C PHE A 15 -4.14 6.22 24.91
N ILE A 16 -5.13 6.53 25.74
CA ILE A 16 -5.09 6.26 27.17
C ILE A 16 -5.74 4.91 27.42
N SER A 17 -4.98 3.97 28.00
CA SER A 17 -5.51 2.65 28.37
C SER A 17 -6.54 2.74 29.48
N GLN A 18 -7.33 1.70 29.70
CA GLN A 18 -8.28 1.60 30.81
C GLN A 18 -7.64 1.78 32.21
N LYS A 19 -6.32 1.53 32.32
CA LYS A 19 -5.52 1.74 33.54
C LYS A 19 -4.90 3.13 33.65
N GLY A 20 -5.28 4.07 32.78
CA GLY A 20 -4.76 5.44 32.78
C GLY A 20 -3.34 5.60 32.23
N HIS A 21 -2.77 4.57 31.61
CA HIS A 21 -1.43 4.66 31.00
C HIS A 21 -1.53 5.14 29.54
N GLU A 22 -0.69 6.08 29.18
CA GLU A 22 -0.51 6.51 27.80
C GLU A 22 0.22 5.43 26.97
N ILE A 23 -0.37 5.07 25.84
CA ILE A 23 0.16 4.09 24.91
C ILE A 23 0.35 4.75 23.54
N SER A 24 1.61 4.91 23.13
CA SER A 24 1.95 5.53 21.84
C SER A 24 1.88 4.53 20.71
N ILE A 25 1.18 4.88 19.61
CA ILE A 25 1.16 4.19 18.31
C ILE A 25 2.20 4.80 17.39
N LEU A 26 2.32 6.14 17.38
CA LEU A 26 3.40 6.86 16.73
C LEU A 26 4.28 7.48 17.82
N LYS A 27 5.59 7.35 17.66
CA LYS A 27 6.58 7.77 18.65
C LYS A 27 7.57 8.73 18.01
N ASN A 28 7.42 10.03 18.29
CA ASN A 28 8.37 11.07 17.91
C ASN A 28 8.74 11.05 16.39
N ILE A 29 7.73 10.96 15.52
CA ILE A 29 7.94 10.92 14.08
C ILE A 29 8.35 12.29 13.56
N THR A 30 9.48 12.35 12.87
CA THR A 30 9.96 13.56 12.19
C THR A 30 10.34 13.21 10.77
N THR A 31 9.65 13.79 9.77
CA THR A 31 9.93 13.68 8.35
C THR A 31 9.32 14.84 7.58
N ASN A 32 9.63 14.96 6.30
CA ASN A 32 9.06 15.98 5.42
C ASN A 32 8.74 15.38 4.05
N ILE A 33 7.86 16.05 3.31
CA ILE A 33 7.54 15.73 1.92
C ILE A 33 7.88 16.95 1.07
N LYS A 34 8.69 16.75 0.03
CA LYS A 34 9.01 17.78 -0.95
C LYS A 34 7.93 17.86 -2.01
N LYS A 35 7.78 19.01 -2.62
CA LYS A 35 6.86 19.20 -3.74
C LYS A 35 7.25 18.34 -4.94
N GLY A 36 6.28 17.60 -5.48
CA GLY A 36 6.48 16.68 -6.59
C GLY A 36 7.22 15.38 -6.23
N GLU A 37 7.57 15.16 -4.94
CA GLU A 37 8.23 13.95 -4.47
C GLU A 37 7.21 12.83 -4.24
N THR A 38 7.57 11.60 -4.60
CA THR A 38 6.85 10.38 -4.20
C THR A 38 7.61 9.69 -3.07
N VAL A 39 7.00 9.63 -1.87
CA VAL A 39 7.57 9.00 -0.68
C VAL A 39 6.84 7.70 -0.38
N GLY A 40 7.57 6.60 -0.30
CA GLY A 40 7.05 5.31 0.13
C GLY A 40 7.18 5.12 1.63
N ILE A 41 6.11 4.72 2.31
CA ILE A 41 6.13 4.33 3.73
C ILE A 41 5.90 2.84 3.83
N VAL A 42 6.89 2.09 4.32
CA VAL A 42 6.82 0.63 4.42
C VAL A 42 7.01 0.15 5.86
N GLY A 43 6.52 -1.05 6.13
CA GLY A 43 6.66 -1.73 7.42
C GLY A 43 5.59 -2.79 7.60
N GLU A 44 5.73 -3.64 8.61
CA GLU A 44 4.72 -4.65 8.95
C GLU A 44 3.38 -4.03 9.33
N SER A 45 2.30 -4.85 9.29
CA SER A 45 1.00 -4.45 9.81
C SER A 45 1.12 -4.05 11.29
N GLY A 46 0.48 -2.94 11.68
CA GLY A 46 0.57 -2.41 13.04
C GLY A 46 1.79 -1.50 13.31
N SER A 47 2.68 -1.26 12.34
CA SER A 47 3.83 -0.34 12.54
C SER A 47 3.47 1.16 12.60
N GLY A 48 2.20 1.54 12.41
CA GLY A 48 1.71 2.92 12.51
C GLY A 48 1.58 3.66 11.18
N LYS A 49 1.83 3.03 10.03
CA LYS A 49 1.82 3.66 8.69
C LYS A 49 0.51 4.41 8.36
N SER A 50 -0.62 3.72 8.45
CA SER A 50 -1.94 4.32 8.17
C SER A 50 -2.29 5.42 9.19
N THR A 51 -1.86 5.27 10.45
CA THR A 51 -2.02 6.31 11.47
C THR A 51 -1.24 7.57 11.10
N LEU A 52 -0.01 7.41 10.59
CA LEU A 52 0.80 8.52 10.11
C LEU A 52 0.15 9.20 8.89
N ALA A 53 -0.29 8.42 7.90
CA ALA A 53 -0.98 8.95 6.71
C ALA A 53 -2.24 9.75 7.08
N LEU A 54 -3.05 9.24 8.01
CA LEU A 54 -4.23 9.96 8.51
C LEU A 54 -3.85 11.24 9.25
N ALA A 55 -2.83 11.21 10.11
CA ALA A 55 -2.35 12.40 10.80
C ALA A 55 -1.83 13.47 9.83
N MET A 56 -1.24 13.07 8.70
CA MET A 56 -0.84 13.97 7.62
C MET A 56 -2.01 14.68 6.94
N MET A 57 -3.24 14.18 7.09
CA MET A 57 -4.49 14.88 6.73
C MET A 57 -5.09 15.72 7.87
N GLY A 58 -4.40 15.83 9.01
CA GLY A 58 -4.98 16.43 10.20
C GLY A 58 -6.09 15.58 10.83
N TYR A 59 -6.13 14.26 10.56
CA TYR A 59 -7.13 13.35 11.11
C TYR A 59 -6.50 12.38 12.10
N VAL A 60 -7.05 12.33 13.29
CA VAL A 60 -6.72 11.34 14.32
C VAL A 60 -7.94 10.46 14.54
N LYS A 61 -7.78 9.14 14.42
CA LYS A 61 -8.89 8.18 14.55
C LYS A 61 -9.57 8.29 15.90
N GLN A 62 -10.87 8.06 15.95
CA GLN A 62 -11.62 8.02 17.19
C GLN A 62 -10.98 7.04 18.19
N GLY A 63 -10.83 7.48 19.43
CA GLY A 63 -10.12 6.76 20.50
C GLY A 63 -8.61 7.02 20.56
N LEU A 64 -8.04 7.65 19.53
CA LEU A 64 -6.67 8.14 19.52
C LEU A 64 -6.63 9.64 19.74
N HIS A 65 -5.51 10.16 20.26
CA HIS A 65 -5.25 11.59 20.40
C HIS A 65 -3.79 11.90 20.08
N THR A 66 -3.53 13.14 19.73
CA THR A 66 -2.17 13.66 19.55
C THR A 66 -1.56 13.87 20.93
N MET A 67 -0.43 13.21 21.17
CA MET A 67 0.32 13.31 22.43
C MET A 67 1.41 14.39 22.36
N GLY A 68 1.71 14.90 21.16
CA GLY A 68 2.66 15.97 20.91
C GLY A 68 3.07 16.05 19.46
N GLY A 69 3.77 17.12 19.12
CA GLY A 69 4.30 17.36 17.78
C GLY A 69 3.36 18.11 16.84
N GLU A 70 3.78 18.26 15.61
CA GLU A 70 3.13 19.08 14.60
C GLU A 70 3.04 18.35 13.25
N CYS A 71 1.99 18.65 12.50
CA CYS A 71 1.83 18.26 11.11
C CYS A 71 1.52 19.50 10.27
N ILE A 72 2.55 20.09 9.67
CA ILE A 72 2.49 21.38 8.99
C ILE A 72 2.36 21.16 7.49
N PHE A 73 1.29 21.67 6.89
CA PHE A 73 1.06 21.70 5.45
C PHE A 73 0.93 23.15 4.99
N ASN A 74 1.74 23.56 4.00
CA ASN A 74 1.77 24.96 3.51
C ASN A 74 1.76 25.98 4.65
N SER A 75 2.68 25.84 5.62
CA SER A 75 2.85 26.70 6.80
C SER A 75 1.75 26.64 7.87
N SER A 76 0.75 25.80 7.73
CA SER A 76 -0.35 25.66 8.67
C SER A 76 -0.32 24.30 9.38
N ASN A 77 -0.42 24.28 10.72
CA ASN A 77 -0.48 23.02 11.48
C ASN A 77 -1.87 22.41 11.43
N LEU A 78 -2.02 21.33 10.66
CA LEU A 78 -3.31 20.65 10.45
C LEU A 78 -3.93 20.08 11.73
N LEU A 79 -3.11 19.70 12.72
CA LEU A 79 -3.59 19.10 13.96
C LEU A 79 -4.28 20.10 14.89
N ASN A 80 -4.06 21.42 14.66
CA ASN A 80 -4.66 22.51 15.43
C ASN A 80 -5.88 23.12 14.73
N MET A 81 -6.20 22.68 13.51
CA MET A 81 -7.32 23.19 12.72
C MET A 81 -8.65 22.59 13.17
N ASN A 82 -9.70 23.39 13.14
CA ASN A 82 -11.06 22.90 13.32
C ASN A 82 -11.59 22.21 12.03
N ASN A 83 -12.71 21.49 12.14
CA ASN A 83 -13.27 20.73 11.02
C ASN A 83 -13.58 21.60 9.78
N ARG A 84 -14.08 22.82 9.95
CA ARG A 84 -14.41 23.73 8.83
C ARG A 84 -13.15 24.18 8.07
N GLU A 85 -12.04 24.34 8.77
CA GLU A 85 -10.74 24.66 8.16
C GLU A 85 -10.18 23.45 7.41
N LEU A 86 -10.25 22.26 8.00
CA LEU A 86 -9.81 21.01 7.38
C LEU A 86 -10.63 20.65 6.15
N GLU A 87 -11.95 20.92 6.12
CA GLU A 87 -12.81 20.70 4.96
C GLU A 87 -12.35 21.49 3.70
N LYS A 88 -11.76 22.68 3.90
CA LYS A 88 -11.22 23.50 2.80
C LYS A 88 -9.91 22.93 2.22
N ILE A 89 -9.24 22.05 2.97
CA ILE A 89 -7.95 21.46 2.60
C ILE A 89 -8.15 20.04 2.07
N ARG A 90 -8.96 19.23 2.77
CA ARG A 90 -9.23 17.83 2.42
C ARG A 90 -10.03 17.75 1.12
N GLY A 91 -9.59 16.87 0.22
CA GLY A 91 -10.15 16.68 -1.10
C GLY A 91 -9.73 17.75 -2.12
N ARG A 92 -9.38 18.96 -1.67
CA ARG A 92 -8.95 20.07 -2.55
C ARG A 92 -7.43 20.22 -2.63
N LYS A 93 -6.74 20.15 -1.49
CA LYS A 93 -5.27 20.33 -1.39
C LYS A 93 -4.56 19.06 -0.99
N ILE A 94 -5.15 18.30 -0.10
CA ILE A 94 -4.69 16.98 0.29
C ILE A 94 -5.84 16.01 0.04
N ALA A 95 -5.60 14.99 -0.78
CA ALA A 95 -6.57 13.93 -1.01
C ALA A 95 -6.01 12.60 -0.51
N MET A 96 -6.90 11.64 -0.21
CA MET A 96 -6.52 10.31 0.26
C MET A 96 -7.28 9.24 -0.50
N ILE A 97 -6.56 8.18 -0.86
CA ILE A 97 -7.12 6.93 -1.33
C ILE A 97 -6.96 5.92 -0.19
N PRO A 98 -8.06 5.50 0.47
CA PRO A 98 -8.00 4.57 1.58
C PRO A 98 -7.72 3.14 1.11
N GLN A 99 -7.36 2.27 2.04
CA GLN A 99 -7.29 0.83 1.81
C GLN A 99 -8.65 0.31 1.29
N ASN A 100 -8.63 -0.56 0.28
CA ASN A 100 -9.85 -1.04 -0.40
C ASN A 100 -10.71 0.09 -0.99
N ALA A 101 -10.10 1.05 -1.68
CA ALA A 101 -10.78 2.23 -2.19
C ALA A 101 -12.00 1.93 -3.09
N GLY A 102 -12.01 0.78 -3.80
CA GLY A 102 -13.19 0.33 -4.53
C GLY A 102 -14.43 0.13 -3.63
N GLN A 103 -14.23 -0.31 -2.39
CA GLN A 103 -15.32 -0.46 -1.42
C GLN A 103 -15.78 0.87 -0.81
N SER A 104 -15.01 1.94 -0.95
CA SER A 104 -15.40 3.28 -0.51
C SER A 104 -16.40 3.97 -1.46
N LEU A 105 -16.59 3.41 -2.66
CA LEU A 105 -17.60 3.88 -3.59
C LEU A 105 -19.00 3.56 -3.08
N THR A 106 -19.92 4.52 -3.16
CA THR A 106 -21.32 4.34 -2.75
C THR A 106 -22.04 3.40 -3.72
N PRO A 107 -22.47 2.20 -3.30
CA PRO A 107 -22.92 1.15 -4.22
C PRO A 107 -24.18 1.51 -5.02
N ASN A 108 -25.05 2.37 -4.46
CA ASN A 108 -26.33 2.77 -5.05
C ASN A 108 -26.25 4.04 -5.91
N LEU A 109 -25.05 4.62 -6.06
CA LEU A 109 -24.85 5.81 -6.88
C LEU A 109 -23.99 5.49 -8.10
N LYS A 110 -24.36 6.07 -9.24
CA LYS A 110 -23.58 5.97 -10.48
C LYS A 110 -22.22 6.62 -10.32
N ILE A 111 -21.21 6.09 -11.00
CA ILE A 111 -19.84 6.58 -10.95
C ILE A 111 -19.73 8.07 -11.29
N GLY A 112 -20.38 8.50 -12.39
CA GLY A 112 -20.36 9.90 -12.80
C GLY A 112 -20.96 10.85 -11.75
N TYR A 113 -22.00 10.40 -11.03
CA TYR A 113 -22.59 11.20 -9.95
C TYR A 113 -21.62 11.40 -8.78
N GLN A 114 -20.92 10.36 -8.38
CA GLN A 114 -19.95 10.43 -7.27
C GLN A 114 -18.76 11.33 -7.61
N ILE A 115 -18.29 11.30 -8.87
CA ILE A 115 -17.24 12.20 -9.35
C ILE A 115 -17.77 13.64 -9.43
N ASP A 116 -19.03 13.85 -9.90
CA ASP A 116 -19.67 15.17 -9.95
C ASP A 116 -19.78 15.80 -8.56
N GLU A 117 -20.15 15.00 -7.56
CA GLU A 117 -20.22 15.44 -6.17
C GLU A 117 -18.85 15.91 -5.66
N ALA A 118 -17.78 15.14 -5.90
CA ALA A 118 -16.42 15.52 -5.54
C ALA A 118 -15.98 16.83 -6.25
N LEU A 119 -16.27 16.96 -7.54
CA LEU A 119 -15.99 18.18 -8.30
C LEU A 119 -16.76 19.38 -7.76
N LYS A 120 -18.04 19.21 -7.44
CA LYS A 120 -18.90 20.26 -6.87
C LYS A 120 -18.40 20.76 -5.51
N LEU A 121 -17.88 19.85 -4.68
CA LEU A 121 -17.36 20.20 -3.33
C LEU A 121 -16.00 20.88 -3.41
N HIS A 122 -15.15 20.49 -4.35
CA HIS A 122 -13.73 20.87 -4.34
C HIS A 122 -13.32 21.85 -5.44
N THR A 123 -14.25 22.19 -6.37
CA THR A 123 -13.99 23.13 -7.47
C THR A 123 -15.10 24.17 -7.58
N ASN A 124 -14.86 25.21 -8.40
CA ASN A 124 -15.86 26.24 -8.71
C ASN A 124 -16.47 26.04 -10.12
N LEU A 125 -16.36 24.83 -10.69
CA LEU A 125 -16.83 24.52 -12.03
C LEU A 125 -18.37 24.53 -12.11
N ASN A 126 -18.93 25.07 -13.20
CA ASN A 126 -20.35 24.95 -13.52
C ASN A 126 -20.70 23.52 -13.97
N LYS A 127 -21.97 23.19 -14.14
CA LYS A 127 -22.43 21.84 -14.49
C LYS A 127 -21.81 21.30 -15.78
N ASN A 128 -21.79 22.10 -16.84
CA ASN A 128 -21.26 21.67 -18.14
C ASN A 128 -19.73 21.43 -18.08
N GLU A 129 -19.02 22.24 -17.32
CA GLU A 129 -17.59 22.06 -17.08
C GLU A 129 -17.31 20.79 -16.28
N ARG A 130 -18.13 20.49 -15.26
CA ARG A 130 -17.99 19.27 -14.47
C ARG A 130 -18.27 18.02 -15.31
N ASP A 131 -19.29 18.03 -16.18
CA ASP A 131 -19.59 16.90 -17.07
C ASP A 131 -18.40 16.58 -17.99
N LYS A 132 -17.74 17.60 -18.57
CA LYS A 132 -16.50 17.42 -19.33
C LYS A 132 -15.37 16.88 -18.45
N LYS A 133 -15.22 17.42 -17.24
CA LYS A 133 -14.18 17.05 -16.31
C LYS A 133 -14.30 15.60 -15.84
N ILE A 134 -15.51 15.07 -15.70
CA ILE A 134 -15.74 13.65 -15.39
C ILE A 134 -15.12 12.77 -16.48
N SER A 135 -15.42 13.03 -17.76
CA SER A 135 -14.83 12.26 -18.86
C SER A 135 -13.30 12.39 -18.91
N GLU A 136 -12.76 13.59 -18.67
CA GLU A 136 -11.31 13.80 -18.58
C GLU A 136 -10.67 12.99 -17.46
N LEU A 137 -11.27 12.98 -16.26
CA LEU A 137 -10.75 12.23 -15.11
C LEU A 137 -10.78 10.72 -15.36
N LEU A 138 -11.88 10.19 -15.91
CA LEU A 138 -12.00 8.78 -16.25
C LEU A 138 -11.00 8.37 -17.35
N ASN A 139 -10.76 9.23 -18.34
CA ASN A 139 -9.71 9.03 -19.34
C ASN A 139 -8.32 9.04 -18.70
N LYS A 140 -8.06 10.00 -17.80
CA LYS A 140 -6.76 10.14 -17.11
C LYS A 140 -6.41 8.89 -16.31
N VAL A 141 -7.41 8.22 -15.74
CA VAL A 141 -7.21 6.94 -15.05
C VAL A 141 -7.32 5.72 -15.97
N ARG A 142 -7.25 5.95 -17.30
CA ARG A 142 -7.22 4.91 -18.34
C ARG A 142 -8.41 3.93 -18.27
N LEU A 143 -9.59 4.42 -17.97
CA LEU A 143 -10.81 3.63 -18.05
C LEU A 143 -11.37 3.65 -19.47
N PRO A 144 -11.75 2.48 -20.03
CA PRO A 144 -12.33 2.41 -21.38
C PRO A 144 -13.72 3.02 -21.39
N SER A 145 -14.07 3.73 -22.48
CA SER A 145 -15.40 4.31 -22.68
C SER A 145 -15.92 5.11 -21.48
N PRO A 146 -15.28 6.25 -21.12
CA PRO A 146 -15.61 7.05 -19.95
C PRO A 146 -17.09 7.36 -19.77
N GLU A 147 -17.79 7.68 -20.86
CA GLU A 147 -19.22 7.99 -20.87
C GLU A 147 -20.04 6.80 -20.39
N THR A 148 -19.68 5.59 -20.82
CA THR A 148 -20.35 4.35 -20.38
C THR A 148 -20.05 4.05 -18.94
N ILE A 149 -18.77 4.19 -18.51
CA ILE A 149 -18.36 3.98 -17.12
C ILE A 149 -19.06 4.95 -16.17
N ALA A 150 -19.20 6.22 -16.56
CA ALA A 150 -19.89 7.23 -15.75
C ALA A 150 -21.35 6.86 -15.43
N LEU A 151 -22.01 6.09 -16.31
CA LEU A 151 -23.41 5.66 -16.15
C LEU A 151 -23.56 4.37 -15.34
N ARG A 152 -22.46 3.63 -15.08
CA ARG A 152 -22.47 2.38 -14.33
C ARG A 152 -22.47 2.60 -12.82
N TYR A 153 -22.89 1.56 -12.10
CA TYR A 153 -22.75 1.44 -10.65
C TYR A 153 -21.44 0.73 -10.28
N PRO A 154 -20.92 0.91 -9.05
CA PRO A 154 -19.69 0.26 -8.62
C PRO A 154 -19.67 -1.27 -8.82
N HIS A 155 -20.75 -1.96 -8.53
CA HIS A 155 -20.86 -3.42 -8.66
C HIS A 155 -20.81 -3.93 -10.10
N GLU A 156 -20.95 -3.07 -11.10
CA GLU A 156 -20.82 -3.40 -12.52
C GLU A 156 -19.38 -3.25 -13.05
N LEU A 157 -18.45 -2.87 -12.16
CA LEU A 157 -17.03 -2.67 -12.46
C LEU A 157 -16.15 -3.74 -11.79
N SER A 158 -15.06 -4.11 -12.45
CA SER A 158 -14.02 -4.94 -11.82
C SER A 158 -13.33 -4.19 -10.67
N GLY A 159 -12.70 -4.91 -9.73
CA GLY A 159 -11.97 -4.30 -8.61
C GLY A 159 -10.91 -3.27 -9.06
N GLY A 160 -10.16 -3.59 -10.12
CA GLY A 160 -9.20 -2.66 -10.70
C GLY A 160 -9.83 -1.42 -11.34
N GLN A 161 -11.03 -1.55 -11.94
CA GLN A 161 -11.78 -0.40 -12.46
C GLN A 161 -12.31 0.47 -11.31
N GLN A 162 -12.86 -0.14 -10.25
CA GLN A 162 -13.30 0.59 -9.05
C GLN A 162 -12.14 1.37 -8.41
N GLN A 163 -10.97 0.74 -8.32
CA GLN A 163 -9.75 1.38 -7.80
C GLN A 163 -9.37 2.61 -8.63
N ARG A 164 -9.38 2.50 -9.97
CA ARG A 164 -9.08 3.62 -10.87
C ARG A 164 -10.13 4.73 -10.76
N VAL A 165 -11.41 4.40 -10.58
CA VAL A 165 -12.45 5.39 -10.29
C VAL A 165 -12.13 6.16 -9.01
N ALA A 166 -11.77 5.46 -7.93
CA ALA A 166 -11.40 6.10 -6.67
C ALA A 166 -10.16 7.01 -6.81
N VAL A 167 -9.17 6.61 -7.63
CA VAL A 167 -8.06 7.49 -8.01
C VAL A 167 -8.57 8.74 -8.74
N GLY A 168 -9.45 8.59 -9.73
CA GLY A 168 -10.06 9.71 -10.46
C GLY A 168 -10.82 10.67 -9.55
N MET A 169 -11.58 10.14 -8.58
CA MET A 169 -12.29 10.95 -7.58
C MET A 169 -11.32 11.73 -6.69
N ALA A 170 -10.24 11.09 -6.23
CA ALA A 170 -9.23 11.76 -5.41
C ALA A 170 -8.53 12.90 -6.15
N LEU A 171 -8.42 12.81 -7.48
CA LEU A 171 -7.85 13.84 -8.34
C LEU A 171 -8.83 14.98 -8.69
N ALA A 172 -10.11 14.88 -8.35
CA ALA A 172 -11.14 15.87 -8.73
C ALA A 172 -10.80 17.29 -8.25
N GLY A 173 -10.24 17.43 -7.03
CA GLY A 173 -9.82 18.71 -6.46
C GLY A 173 -8.46 19.22 -6.97
N ASN A 174 -7.76 18.47 -7.83
CA ASN A 174 -6.39 18.74 -8.26
C ASN A 174 -5.43 18.93 -7.06
N PRO A 175 -5.27 17.91 -6.20
CA PRO A 175 -4.56 18.04 -4.93
C PRO A 175 -3.05 18.25 -5.14
N ASP A 176 -2.44 19.01 -4.23
CA ASP A 176 -0.99 19.21 -4.17
C ASP A 176 -0.29 17.98 -3.54
N LEU A 177 -1.02 17.24 -2.66
CA LEU A 177 -0.55 16.02 -1.99
C LEU A 177 -1.61 14.92 -2.06
N LEU A 178 -1.21 13.74 -2.52
CA LEU A 178 -2.05 12.53 -2.56
C LEU A 178 -1.50 11.47 -1.61
N LEU A 179 -2.30 11.07 -0.64
CA LEU A 179 -1.98 10.00 0.31
C LEU A 179 -2.65 8.71 -0.16
N LEU A 180 -1.89 7.63 -0.24
CA LEU A 180 -2.30 6.35 -0.78
C LEU A 180 -2.07 5.28 0.31
N ASP A 181 -3.14 4.79 0.93
CA ASP A 181 -3.04 3.77 1.98
C ASP A 181 -3.34 2.39 1.39
N GLU A 182 -2.29 1.64 1.09
CA GLU A 182 -2.34 0.30 0.48
C GLU A 182 -3.24 0.22 -0.77
N PRO A 183 -3.08 1.10 -1.76
CA PRO A 183 -4.02 1.23 -2.88
C PRO A 183 -4.04 0.05 -3.84
N THR A 184 -3.18 -0.93 -3.69
CA THR A 184 -3.11 -2.12 -4.55
C THR A 184 -3.45 -3.43 -3.82
N THR A 185 -3.81 -3.35 -2.54
CA THR A 185 -4.20 -4.53 -1.75
C THR A 185 -5.47 -5.16 -2.33
N GLY A 186 -5.46 -6.48 -2.49
CA GLY A 186 -6.57 -7.25 -3.07
C GLY A 186 -6.66 -7.24 -4.60
N LEU A 187 -5.71 -6.61 -5.28
CA LEU A 187 -5.58 -6.68 -6.73
C LEU A 187 -4.63 -7.82 -7.16
N ASP A 188 -4.87 -8.39 -8.32
CA ASP A 188 -3.91 -9.30 -8.94
C ASP A 188 -2.65 -8.54 -9.40
N VAL A 189 -1.54 -9.28 -9.60
CA VAL A 189 -0.21 -8.71 -9.87
C VAL A 189 -0.21 -7.81 -11.12
N THR A 190 -0.94 -8.18 -12.17
CA THR A 190 -1.01 -7.42 -13.42
C THR A 190 -1.76 -6.11 -13.21
N THR A 191 -2.91 -6.17 -12.56
CA THR A 191 -3.71 -4.97 -12.21
C THR A 191 -2.95 -4.06 -11.25
N GLN A 192 -2.23 -4.62 -10.26
CA GLN A 192 -1.36 -3.87 -9.37
C GLN A 192 -0.30 -3.09 -10.14
N ALA A 193 0.43 -3.75 -11.06
CA ALA A 193 1.45 -3.10 -11.88
C ALA A 193 0.88 -1.94 -12.70
N HIS A 194 -0.30 -2.13 -13.30
CA HIS A 194 -0.98 -1.07 -14.06
C HIS A 194 -1.40 0.13 -13.19
N VAL A 195 -1.88 -0.11 -11.96
CA VAL A 195 -2.24 0.97 -11.02
C VAL A 195 -1.00 1.74 -10.58
N LEU A 196 0.12 1.05 -10.29
CA LEU A 196 1.39 1.68 -9.94
C LEU A 196 1.93 2.54 -11.08
N GLU A 197 1.93 2.03 -12.30
CA GLU A 197 2.33 2.78 -13.49
C GLU A 197 1.46 4.04 -13.68
N LEU A 198 0.14 3.89 -13.55
CA LEU A 198 -0.82 4.99 -13.64
C LEU A 198 -0.50 6.09 -12.61
N LEU A 199 -0.29 5.72 -11.35
CA LEU A 199 0.04 6.67 -10.27
C LEU A 199 1.35 7.42 -10.56
N ASN A 200 2.37 6.71 -11.05
CA ASN A 200 3.65 7.31 -11.41
C ASN A 200 3.50 8.33 -12.57
N LEU A 201 2.69 8.01 -13.58
CA LEU A 201 2.39 8.94 -14.67
C LEU A 201 1.63 10.16 -14.17
N ILE A 202 0.61 9.98 -13.31
CA ILE A 202 -0.15 11.08 -12.72
C ILE A 202 0.79 12.00 -11.92
N ALA A 203 1.67 11.44 -11.09
CA ALA A 203 2.65 12.23 -10.33
C ALA A 203 3.50 13.13 -11.24
N LYS A 204 4.04 12.56 -12.32
CA LYS A 204 4.87 13.27 -13.29
C LYS A 204 4.10 14.35 -14.07
N ASP A 205 2.90 14.02 -14.51
CA ASP A 205 2.10 14.92 -15.37
C ASP A 205 1.53 16.11 -14.59
N THR A 206 1.19 15.91 -13.32
CA THR A 206 0.54 16.94 -12.50
C THR A 206 1.47 17.65 -11.53
N GLY A 207 2.66 17.10 -11.30
CA GLY A 207 3.55 17.56 -10.23
C GLY A 207 2.99 17.32 -8.81
N THR A 208 1.97 16.47 -8.67
CA THR A 208 1.36 16.11 -7.39
C THR A 208 2.36 15.32 -6.56
N SER A 209 2.59 15.74 -5.32
CA SER A 209 3.39 14.98 -4.36
C SER A 209 2.60 13.76 -3.89
N MET A 210 3.26 12.63 -3.67
CA MET A 210 2.57 11.40 -3.24
C MET A 210 3.22 10.78 -2.00
N VAL A 211 2.39 10.29 -1.09
CA VAL A 211 2.80 9.40 0.00
C VAL A 211 2.12 8.06 -0.20
N TYR A 212 2.91 7.04 -0.47
CA TYR A 212 2.45 5.69 -0.75
C TYR A 212 2.73 4.76 0.42
N VAL A 213 1.70 4.37 1.15
CA VAL A 213 1.79 3.40 2.25
C VAL A 213 1.58 1.99 1.72
N SER A 214 2.48 1.05 2.06
CA SER A 214 2.32 -0.35 1.74
C SER A 214 3.10 -1.24 2.72
N HIS A 215 2.76 -2.51 2.76
CA HIS A 215 3.59 -3.56 3.37
C HIS A 215 4.53 -4.22 2.34
N ASP A 216 4.34 -3.97 1.04
CA ASP A 216 5.16 -4.50 -0.06
C ASP A 216 6.28 -3.51 -0.44
N LEU A 217 7.48 -3.79 0.04
CA LEU A 217 8.67 -2.99 -0.28
C LEU A 217 9.03 -3.04 -1.76
N GLY A 218 8.74 -4.16 -2.45
CA GLY A 218 9.02 -4.32 -3.88
C GLY A 218 8.13 -3.42 -4.76
N ALA A 219 6.85 -3.32 -4.41
CA ALA A 219 5.91 -2.44 -5.10
C ALA A 219 6.27 -0.96 -4.91
N ILE A 220 6.55 -0.55 -3.67
CA ILE A 220 6.94 0.83 -3.33
C ILE A 220 8.23 1.25 -4.02
N ALA A 221 9.18 0.34 -4.12
CA ALA A 221 10.47 0.59 -4.75
C ALA A 221 10.40 1.02 -6.22
N GLN A 222 9.31 0.66 -6.91
CA GLN A 222 9.12 0.98 -8.33
C GLN A 222 8.61 2.41 -8.55
N VAL A 223 7.96 3.00 -7.55
CA VAL A 223 7.25 4.27 -7.71
C VAL A 223 7.79 5.40 -6.83
N SER A 224 8.63 5.08 -5.82
CA SER A 224 9.07 6.05 -4.83
C SER A 224 10.46 6.60 -5.11
N ASP A 225 10.62 7.90 -4.92
CA ASP A 225 11.94 8.57 -4.93
C ASP A 225 12.69 8.29 -3.62
N ARG A 226 11.95 8.29 -2.49
CA ARG A 226 12.44 8.07 -1.13
C ARG A 226 11.57 7.09 -0.39
N ILE A 227 12.17 6.30 0.48
CA ILE A 227 11.47 5.32 1.32
C ILE A 227 11.68 5.65 2.80
N ILE A 228 10.61 5.56 3.56
CA ILE A 228 10.57 5.59 5.02
C ILE A 228 10.17 4.19 5.49
N VAL A 229 11.02 3.57 6.31
CA VAL A 229 10.72 2.27 6.91
C VAL A 229 10.28 2.48 8.36
N MET A 230 9.09 2.00 8.69
CA MET A 230 8.50 2.11 10.03
C MET A 230 8.46 0.77 10.74
N TYR A 231 8.79 0.77 12.02
CA TYR A 231 8.68 -0.36 12.92
C TYR A 231 8.21 0.08 14.30
N SER A 232 7.16 -0.54 14.84
CA SER A 232 6.63 -0.26 16.19
C SER A 232 6.41 1.23 16.49
N GLY A 233 5.89 1.98 15.52
CA GLY A 233 5.58 3.40 15.66
C GLY A 233 6.76 4.35 15.47
N GLU A 234 7.93 3.86 15.07
CA GLU A 234 9.14 4.65 14.85
C GLU A 234 9.62 4.58 13.41
N ILE A 235 10.28 5.63 12.93
CA ILE A 235 11.08 5.57 11.70
C ILE A 235 12.41 4.92 12.04
N VAL A 236 12.70 3.77 11.40
CA VAL A 236 13.94 3.02 11.62
C VAL A 236 14.95 3.22 10.49
N LEU A 237 14.48 3.60 9.30
CA LEU A 237 15.31 3.91 8.15
C LEU A 237 14.60 4.91 7.23
N GLU A 238 15.32 5.88 6.68
CA GLU A 238 14.79 6.84 5.71
C GLU A 238 15.89 7.27 4.74
N GLY A 239 15.63 7.19 3.43
CA GLY A 239 16.59 7.58 2.41
C GLY A 239 16.09 7.34 0.99
N PRO A 240 16.92 7.63 -0.04
CA PRO A 240 16.59 7.38 -1.43
C PRO A 240 16.20 5.91 -1.66
N ALA A 241 15.12 5.66 -2.39
CA ALA A 241 14.59 4.32 -2.61
C ALA A 241 15.65 3.37 -3.20
N ARG A 242 16.38 3.85 -4.21
CA ARG A 242 17.44 3.09 -4.87
C ARG A 242 18.55 2.65 -3.90
N ASP A 243 18.95 3.54 -2.98
CA ASP A 243 20.05 3.27 -2.06
C ASP A 243 19.63 2.29 -0.97
N ILE A 244 18.42 2.44 -0.42
CA ILE A 244 17.84 1.51 0.55
C ILE A 244 17.72 0.10 -0.02
N LEU A 245 17.25 -0.05 -1.27
CA LEU A 245 17.14 -1.36 -1.92
C LEU A 245 18.49 -1.99 -2.21
N LYS A 246 19.45 -1.17 -2.63
CA LYS A 246 20.80 -1.63 -2.94
C LYS A 246 21.57 -2.00 -1.69
N GLN A 247 21.43 -1.22 -0.61
CA GLN A 247 22.21 -1.37 0.61
C GLN A 247 21.37 -1.05 1.86
N PRO A 248 20.51 -1.98 2.30
CA PRO A 248 19.74 -1.82 3.53
C PRO A 248 20.67 -1.87 4.73
N ILE A 249 20.77 -0.75 5.45
CA ILE A 249 21.67 -0.60 6.61
C ILE A 249 20.98 -0.79 7.97
N HIS A 250 19.69 -1.16 7.96
CA HIS A 250 18.96 -1.54 9.17
C HIS A 250 18.61 -3.04 9.14
N PRO A 251 18.82 -3.81 10.21
CA PRO A 251 18.56 -5.27 10.23
C PRO A 251 17.12 -5.64 9.86
N TYR A 252 16.14 -4.86 10.30
CA TYR A 252 14.73 -5.04 9.92
C TYR A 252 14.50 -4.86 8.42
N THR A 253 15.03 -3.79 7.82
CA THR A 253 14.91 -3.55 6.37
C THR A 253 15.61 -4.63 5.56
N TYR A 254 16.77 -5.09 6.03
CA TYR A 254 17.48 -6.22 5.44
C TYR A 254 16.63 -7.51 5.47
N GLY A 255 15.97 -7.79 6.61
CA GLY A 255 15.04 -8.91 6.76
C GLY A 255 13.84 -8.80 5.82
N LEU A 256 13.21 -7.61 5.71
CA LEU A 256 12.11 -7.36 4.78
C LEU A 256 12.51 -7.66 3.32
N LEU A 257 13.68 -7.21 2.88
CA LEU A 257 14.17 -7.47 1.53
C LEU A 257 14.48 -8.94 1.26
N LYS A 258 14.95 -9.68 2.28
CA LYS A 258 15.16 -11.12 2.19
C LYS A 258 13.89 -11.94 2.14
N SER A 259 12.81 -11.42 2.72
CA SER A 259 11.50 -12.06 2.73
C SER A 259 10.74 -11.90 1.39
N ILE A 260 11.24 -11.08 0.45
CA ILE A 260 10.65 -10.93 -0.88
C ILE A 260 10.99 -12.14 -1.73
N PRO A 261 9.99 -12.89 -2.27
CA PRO A 261 10.24 -14.00 -3.17
C PRO A 261 10.97 -13.55 -4.43
N LYS A 262 12.03 -14.27 -4.82
CA LYS A 262 12.78 -13.99 -6.05
C LYS A 262 12.75 -15.22 -6.95
N LEU A 263 12.33 -15.04 -8.20
CA LEU A 263 12.31 -16.12 -9.19
C LEU A 263 13.70 -16.76 -9.42
N SER A 264 14.76 -15.98 -9.21
CA SER A 264 16.15 -16.43 -9.36
C SER A 264 16.69 -17.29 -8.21
N LEU A 265 15.96 -17.34 -7.07
CA LEU A 265 16.37 -18.12 -5.91
C LEU A 265 15.46 -19.35 -5.79
N ALA A 266 16.09 -20.53 -5.74
CA ALA A 266 15.39 -21.76 -5.45
C ALA A 266 15.12 -21.84 -3.94
N GLY A 267 13.88 -22.08 -3.53
CA GLY A 267 13.47 -22.26 -2.14
C GLY A 267 12.52 -21.17 -1.62
N LEU A 268 12.09 -21.34 -0.38
CA LEU A 268 11.28 -20.36 0.31
C LEU A 268 12.15 -19.16 0.73
N PRO A 269 11.62 -17.92 0.68
CA PRO A 269 12.34 -16.78 1.20
C PRO A 269 12.60 -16.91 2.70
N ASP A 270 13.65 -16.26 3.18
CA ASP A 270 13.98 -16.24 4.61
C ASP A 270 12.85 -15.54 5.38
N SER A 271 12.24 -16.23 6.32
CA SER A 271 11.27 -15.62 7.23
C SER A 271 11.95 -14.86 8.35
N MET A 272 11.44 -13.69 8.68
CA MET A 272 11.90 -12.94 9.84
C MET A 272 11.31 -13.54 11.12
N PRO A 273 12.12 -13.90 12.13
CA PRO A 273 11.62 -14.54 13.34
C PRO A 273 10.78 -13.60 14.19
N GLY A 274 9.81 -14.17 14.93
CA GLY A 274 8.99 -13.47 15.89
C GLY A 274 7.95 -12.50 15.24
N SER A 275 7.30 -11.70 16.07
CA SER A 275 6.33 -10.69 15.67
C SER A 275 6.67 -9.33 16.25
N GLN A 276 6.10 -8.28 15.67
CA GLN A 276 6.24 -6.93 16.19
C GLN A 276 5.62 -6.84 17.60
N PRO A 277 6.26 -6.14 18.57
CA PRO A 277 5.70 -5.93 19.89
C PRO A 277 4.38 -5.16 19.79
N GLN A 278 3.42 -5.56 20.62
CA GLN A 278 2.12 -4.86 20.65
C GLN A 278 2.26 -3.46 21.22
N PRO A 279 1.41 -2.51 20.79
CA PRO A 279 1.34 -1.19 21.39
C PRO A 279 1.17 -1.28 22.92
N GLY A 280 1.96 -0.53 23.65
CA GLY A 280 1.96 -0.56 25.13
C GLY A 280 2.92 -1.54 25.77
N THR A 281 3.62 -2.36 25.00
CA THR A 281 4.73 -3.16 25.53
C THR A 281 5.86 -2.21 25.97
N LYS A 282 6.21 -2.26 27.25
CA LYS A 282 7.31 -1.46 27.80
C LYS A 282 8.65 -2.04 27.35
N GLN A 283 9.17 -1.55 26.23
CA GLN A 283 10.55 -1.79 25.81
C GLN A 283 11.41 -0.58 26.18
N LYS A 284 12.54 -0.81 26.87
CA LYS A 284 13.46 0.27 27.26
C LYS A 284 14.48 0.59 26.16
N GLY A 285 14.81 -0.37 25.32
CA GLY A 285 15.85 -0.28 24.30
C GLY A 285 15.30 -0.10 22.89
N CYS A 286 16.09 -0.54 21.91
CA CYS A 286 15.73 -0.57 20.50
C CYS A 286 14.44 -1.39 20.28
N SER A 287 13.46 -0.85 19.60
CA SER A 287 12.16 -1.52 19.35
C SER A 287 12.26 -2.84 18.60
N PHE A 288 13.38 -3.07 17.88
CA PHE A 288 13.65 -4.29 17.10
C PHE A 288 14.57 -5.31 17.79
N TYR A 289 15.04 -5.09 19.04
CA TYR A 289 16.11 -5.89 19.63
C TYR A 289 15.77 -7.39 19.75
N ASP A 290 14.51 -7.76 20.04
CA ASP A 290 14.09 -9.17 20.23
C ASP A 290 14.19 -10.01 18.94
N ARG A 291 14.17 -9.38 17.78
CA ARG A 291 14.19 -10.01 16.45
C ARG A 291 15.51 -9.77 15.70
N CYS A 292 16.42 -9.02 16.31
CA CYS A 292 17.62 -8.54 15.67
C CYS A 292 18.76 -9.57 15.77
N ASN A 293 19.28 -10.02 14.63
CA ASN A 293 20.44 -10.92 14.59
C ASN A 293 21.78 -10.20 14.89
N LEU A 294 21.77 -8.86 14.99
CA LEU A 294 22.94 -8.05 15.35
C LEU A 294 22.77 -7.39 16.73
N VAL A 295 21.89 -7.94 17.59
CA VAL A 295 21.62 -7.39 18.91
C VAL A 295 22.86 -7.42 19.80
N GLU A 296 23.07 -6.35 20.56
CA GLU A 296 24.07 -6.22 21.62
C GLU A 296 23.37 -5.74 22.90
N ASP A 297 24.03 -5.85 24.06
CA ASP A 297 23.42 -5.48 25.34
C ASP A 297 23.00 -4.01 25.40
N LYS A 298 23.76 -3.11 24.75
CA LYS A 298 23.35 -1.70 24.62
C LYS A 298 21.98 -1.53 23.92
N CYS A 299 21.65 -2.45 22.98
CA CYS A 299 20.36 -2.37 22.25
C CYS A 299 19.16 -2.73 23.14
N LYS A 300 19.36 -3.50 24.21
CA LYS A 300 18.32 -3.88 25.17
C LYS A 300 18.03 -2.75 26.17
N ILE A 301 19.01 -1.88 26.42
CA ILE A 301 18.96 -0.84 27.44
C ILE A 301 18.63 0.52 26.83
N ASN A 302 19.25 0.86 25.70
CA ASN A 302 19.16 2.15 25.05
C ASN A 302 18.47 2.06 23.69
N SER A 303 17.60 3.03 23.38
CA SER A 303 17.04 3.20 22.04
C SER A 303 18.02 4.05 21.21
N PRO A 304 18.40 3.62 19.99
CA PRO A 304 19.24 4.45 19.12
C PRO A 304 18.45 5.65 18.58
N ASP A 305 19.13 6.76 18.37
CA ASP A 305 18.59 7.91 17.65
C ASP A 305 18.59 7.65 16.15
N LEU A 306 17.76 8.43 15.40
CA LEU A 306 17.76 8.42 13.94
C LEU A 306 18.95 9.26 13.45
N GLU A 307 20.06 8.62 13.10
CA GLU A 307 21.31 9.23 12.67
C GLU A 307 21.38 9.34 11.14
N TYR A 308 21.76 10.49 10.61
CA TYR A 308 21.98 10.68 9.17
C TYR A 308 23.39 10.25 8.77
N VAL A 309 23.49 9.28 7.88
CA VAL A 309 24.74 8.74 7.32
C VAL A 309 24.98 9.40 5.96
N SER A 310 25.87 10.39 5.90
CA SER A 310 26.09 11.24 4.74
C SER A 310 26.55 10.47 3.48
N GLU A 311 27.41 9.47 3.65
CA GLU A 311 27.95 8.65 2.56
C GLU A 311 26.85 7.85 1.83
N LEU A 312 25.76 7.55 2.53
CA LEU A 312 24.64 6.77 2.02
C LEU A 312 23.37 7.61 1.81
N LYS A 313 23.42 8.91 2.13
CA LYS A 313 22.28 9.82 2.10
C LYS A 313 21.03 9.26 2.81
N THR A 314 21.24 8.46 3.87
CA THR A 314 20.23 7.67 4.53
C THR A 314 20.28 7.90 6.03
N SER A 315 19.12 8.11 6.66
CA SER A 315 19.00 8.15 8.12
C SER A 315 18.67 6.76 8.66
N VAL A 316 19.35 6.34 9.71
CA VAL A 316 19.17 4.99 10.29
C VAL A 316 19.10 5.04 11.82
N ARG A 317 18.15 4.29 12.40
CA ARG A 317 17.97 4.10 13.84
C ARG A 317 18.56 2.76 14.28
N CYS A 318 19.90 2.66 14.26
CA CYS A 318 20.61 1.40 14.61
C CYS A 318 22.04 1.67 15.06
N PHE A 319 22.44 1.16 16.24
CA PHE A 319 23.82 1.24 16.73
C PHE A 319 24.82 0.44 15.89
N ASN A 320 24.35 -0.63 15.23
CA ASN A 320 25.20 -1.62 14.58
C ASN A 320 25.13 -1.59 13.04
N TYR A 321 24.61 -0.51 12.44
CA TYR A 321 24.42 -0.40 10.99
C TYR A 321 25.72 -0.63 10.19
N LYS A 322 26.88 -0.23 10.72
CA LYS A 322 28.19 -0.43 10.08
C LYS A 322 28.55 -1.90 9.85
N LYS A 323 28.02 -2.81 10.68
CA LYS A 323 28.25 -4.26 10.51
C LYS A 323 27.55 -4.79 9.25
N LEU A 324 26.35 -4.26 8.91
CA LEU A 324 25.65 -4.65 7.70
C LEU A 324 26.35 -4.17 6.42
N ILE A 325 27.03 -3.04 6.47
CA ILE A 325 27.83 -2.54 5.34
C ILE A 325 28.96 -3.53 5.02
N LYS A 326 29.59 -4.12 6.03
CA LYS A 326 30.70 -5.08 5.87
C LYS A 326 30.24 -6.48 5.44
N GLN A 327 29.10 -6.98 5.92
CA GLN A 327 28.61 -8.35 5.63
C GLN A 327 28.22 -8.58 4.16
N LYS A 328 27.90 -7.54 3.39
CA LYS A 328 27.47 -7.69 1.99
C LYS A 328 28.58 -8.10 1.04
N SER A 329 29.84 -7.99 1.43
CA SER A 329 31.00 -8.42 0.64
C SER A 329 31.23 -9.94 0.65
N GLU A 330 30.56 -10.72 1.52
CA GLU A 330 30.91 -12.13 1.77
C GLU A 330 29.84 -13.18 1.38
N ASN A 331 28.58 -12.80 1.12
CA ASN A 331 27.49 -13.78 0.93
C ASN A 331 26.90 -13.81 -0.47
N GLN A 332 27.52 -14.56 -1.37
CA GLN A 332 26.84 -15.26 -2.49
C GLN A 332 26.92 -16.76 -2.25
N SER A 333 26.01 -17.33 -1.47
CA SER A 333 25.94 -18.77 -1.27
C SER A 333 24.79 -19.37 -2.08
N ASN A 334 25.16 -20.36 -2.90
CA ASN A 334 24.29 -21.21 -3.70
C ASN A 334 23.38 -22.07 -2.79
N ILE A 335 22.08 -21.88 -2.86
CA ILE A 335 21.11 -22.78 -2.24
C ILE A 335 20.73 -23.86 -3.25
N LYS A 336 21.03 -25.12 -2.90
CA LYS A 336 20.62 -26.31 -3.67
C LYS A 336 19.12 -26.57 -3.49
N ARG A 337 18.40 -26.79 -4.57
CA ARG A 337 17.03 -27.35 -4.55
C ARG A 337 17.10 -28.78 -4.00
N ASN A 338 16.34 -29.07 -2.95
CA ASN A 338 15.99 -30.46 -2.61
C ASN A 338 14.75 -30.82 -3.46
N GLU A 339 14.98 -31.60 -4.52
CA GLU A 339 13.90 -32.24 -5.26
C GLU A 339 13.29 -33.31 -4.36
N LYS A 340 12.04 -33.10 -3.94
CA LYS A 340 11.26 -34.15 -3.29
C LYS A 340 10.84 -35.16 -4.36
N ASN A 341 11.30 -36.41 -4.26
CA ASN A 341 10.73 -37.53 -5.02
C ASN A 341 9.28 -37.75 -4.52
N ILE A 342 8.31 -37.17 -5.17
CA ILE A 342 6.89 -37.37 -4.90
C ILE A 342 6.53 -38.74 -5.52
N LYS A 343 6.17 -39.70 -4.70
CA LYS A 343 5.58 -40.96 -5.17
C LYS A 343 4.26 -40.61 -5.85
N ILE A 344 4.10 -41.05 -7.12
CA ILE A 344 2.86 -40.88 -7.87
C ILE A 344 1.75 -41.67 -7.15
N ASN A 345 0.90 -40.94 -6.46
CA ASN A 345 -0.32 -41.45 -5.84
C ASN A 345 -1.40 -40.39 -6.05
N GLU A 346 -2.07 -40.50 -7.18
CA GLU A 346 -3.09 -39.57 -7.66
C GLU A 346 -4.30 -39.59 -6.71
N ILE A 347 -4.74 -38.42 -6.25
CA ILE A 347 -5.90 -38.23 -5.38
C ILE A 347 -7.02 -37.42 -6.05
N LEU A 348 -6.70 -36.66 -7.09
CA LEU A 348 -7.65 -35.91 -7.89
C LEU A 348 -7.18 -35.88 -9.33
N ASN A 349 -8.10 -36.25 -10.25
CA ASN A 349 -7.90 -36.12 -11.69
C ASN A 349 -9.10 -35.39 -12.28
N LEU A 350 -8.83 -34.29 -12.94
CA LEU A 350 -9.80 -33.55 -13.73
C LEU A 350 -9.39 -33.68 -15.20
N THR A 351 -10.28 -34.22 -16.03
CA THR A 351 -10.02 -34.42 -17.46
C THR A 351 -11.07 -33.70 -18.29
N ASN A 352 -10.66 -32.79 -19.17
CA ASN A 352 -11.51 -32.02 -20.08
C ASN A 352 -12.69 -31.29 -19.37
N VAL A 353 -12.45 -30.74 -18.18
CA VAL A 353 -13.48 -30.06 -17.42
C VAL A 353 -13.74 -28.67 -17.95
N SER A 354 -14.99 -28.40 -18.33
CA SER A 354 -15.48 -27.08 -18.73
C SER A 354 -16.62 -26.64 -17.81
N ILE A 355 -16.58 -25.37 -17.36
CA ILE A 355 -17.58 -24.79 -16.43
C ILE A 355 -18.16 -23.52 -17.04
N SER A 356 -19.49 -23.45 -17.09
CA SER A 356 -20.25 -22.29 -17.55
C SER A 356 -21.25 -21.83 -16.48
N TYR A 357 -21.29 -20.52 -16.21
CA TYR A 357 -22.22 -19.89 -15.27
C TYR A 357 -23.46 -19.28 -15.97
N ALA A 358 -23.78 -19.74 -17.18
CA ALA A 358 -24.94 -19.21 -17.88
C ALA A 358 -26.24 -19.46 -17.11
N LYS A 359 -27.00 -18.41 -16.84
CA LYS A 359 -28.38 -18.52 -16.35
C LYS A 359 -29.23 -19.07 -17.50
N GLN A 360 -29.52 -20.37 -17.48
CA GLN A 360 -30.53 -20.95 -18.36
C GLN A 360 -31.89 -20.32 -18.02
N LYS A 361 -32.55 -19.71 -19.02
CA LYS A 361 -33.94 -19.29 -18.84
C LYS A 361 -34.79 -20.57 -18.64
N LEU A 362 -35.79 -20.51 -17.78
CA LEU A 362 -36.69 -21.64 -17.49
C LEU A 362 -37.25 -22.31 -18.75
N LEU A 363 -37.50 -21.53 -19.81
CA LEU A 363 -37.95 -22.02 -21.11
C LEU A 363 -36.88 -22.81 -21.88
N ASP A 364 -35.63 -22.50 -21.75
CA ASP A 364 -34.53 -23.21 -22.41
C ASP A 364 -34.24 -24.56 -21.70
N GLN A 365 -34.50 -24.63 -20.40
CA GLN A 365 -34.44 -25.92 -19.65
C GLN A 365 -35.53 -26.88 -20.08
N ILE A 366 -36.75 -26.39 -20.34
CA ILE A 366 -37.90 -27.21 -20.79
C ILE A 366 -37.72 -27.71 -22.23
N LEU A 367 -37.02 -26.92 -23.06
CA LEU A 367 -36.82 -27.21 -24.48
C LEU A 367 -35.49 -27.95 -24.77
N ASN A 368 -34.73 -28.35 -23.76
CA ASN A 368 -33.39 -28.97 -23.89
C ASN A 368 -32.47 -28.26 -24.92
N LYS A 369 -32.64 -26.95 -25.09
CA LYS A 369 -31.77 -26.14 -25.94
C LYS A 369 -30.49 -25.87 -25.18
N ILE A 370 -29.41 -26.51 -25.59
CA ILE A 370 -28.05 -26.15 -25.22
C ILE A 370 -27.76 -24.79 -25.90
N THR A 371 -27.94 -23.69 -25.19
CA THR A 371 -27.44 -22.39 -25.66
C THR A 371 -25.91 -22.46 -25.60
N ASP A 372 -25.27 -22.17 -26.71
CA ASP A 372 -23.82 -22.13 -26.88
C ASP A 372 -23.28 -20.97 -26.00
N THR A 373 -23.00 -21.27 -24.74
CA THR A 373 -22.45 -20.30 -23.78
C THR A 373 -20.96 -20.53 -23.71
N ASN A 374 -20.18 -19.53 -24.08
CA ASN A 374 -18.74 -19.58 -23.88
C ASN A 374 -18.42 -19.96 -22.43
N PRO A 375 -17.80 -21.12 -22.17
CA PRO A 375 -17.51 -21.55 -20.81
C PRO A 375 -16.50 -20.61 -20.15
N THR A 376 -16.67 -20.33 -18.87
CA THR A 376 -15.73 -19.53 -18.07
C THR A 376 -14.42 -20.27 -17.88
N VAL A 377 -14.50 -21.59 -17.77
CA VAL A 377 -13.37 -22.52 -17.71
C VAL A 377 -13.55 -23.50 -18.86
N LYS A 378 -12.53 -23.73 -19.68
CA LYS A 378 -12.62 -24.58 -20.87
C LYS A 378 -11.50 -25.61 -20.89
N ASP A 379 -11.88 -26.89 -21.10
CA ASP A 379 -10.98 -28.03 -21.40
C ASP A 379 -9.79 -28.14 -20.41
N ASN A 380 -10.04 -27.92 -19.10
CA ASN A 380 -8.98 -27.99 -18.09
C ASN A 380 -8.69 -29.43 -17.68
N ASN A 381 -7.39 -29.74 -17.61
CA ASN A 381 -6.85 -31.01 -17.13
C ASN A 381 -5.93 -30.71 -15.95
N ILE A 382 -6.19 -31.29 -14.78
CA ILE A 382 -5.40 -31.09 -13.55
C ILE A 382 -5.31 -32.42 -12.81
N ASP A 383 -4.09 -32.87 -12.53
CA ASP A 383 -3.82 -34.05 -11.73
C ASP A 383 -3.12 -33.63 -10.44
N ILE A 384 -3.59 -34.14 -9.29
CA ILE A 384 -3.01 -33.84 -7.98
C ILE A 384 -2.62 -35.13 -7.29
N ASN A 385 -1.36 -35.22 -6.90
CA ASN A 385 -0.84 -36.36 -6.16
C ASN A 385 -0.86 -36.12 -4.64
N LYS A 386 -0.86 -37.19 -3.86
CA LYS A 386 -0.85 -37.13 -2.42
C LYS A 386 0.39 -36.40 -1.91
N GLY A 387 0.18 -35.32 -1.14
CA GLY A 387 1.26 -34.48 -0.59
C GLY A 387 1.85 -33.48 -1.58
N GLU A 388 1.26 -33.33 -2.77
CA GLU A 388 1.60 -32.32 -3.76
C GLU A 388 0.89 -31.00 -3.45
N THR A 389 1.52 -29.89 -3.74
CA THR A 389 0.94 -28.56 -3.69
C THR A 389 0.98 -27.93 -5.07
N ILE A 390 -0.20 -27.67 -5.65
CA ILE A 390 -0.32 -27.01 -6.95
C ILE A 390 -0.75 -25.55 -6.74
N ALA A 391 -0.09 -24.63 -7.43
CA ALA A 391 -0.44 -23.22 -7.45
C ALA A 391 -1.24 -22.88 -8.72
N LEU A 392 -2.45 -22.35 -8.57
CA LEU A 392 -3.25 -21.79 -9.66
C LEU A 392 -2.97 -20.29 -9.77
N VAL A 393 -2.40 -19.86 -10.91
CA VAL A 393 -2.02 -18.47 -11.15
C VAL A 393 -2.79 -17.92 -12.35
N GLY A 394 -3.19 -16.67 -12.30
CA GLY A 394 -3.89 -15.99 -13.39
C GLY A 394 -4.51 -14.68 -12.94
N GLU A 395 -4.97 -13.85 -13.89
CA GLU A 395 -5.64 -12.58 -13.62
C GLU A 395 -7.00 -12.76 -12.91
N SER A 396 -7.51 -11.67 -12.31
CA SER A 396 -8.87 -11.67 -11.74
C SER A 396 -9.89 -11.92 -12.84
N GLY A 397 -10.85 -12.84 -12.59
CA GLY A 397 -11.83 -13.26 -13.60
C GLY A 397 -11.37 -14.34 -14.58
N SER A 398 -10.15 -14.90 -14.42
CA SER A 398 -9.65 -15.99 -15.28
C SER A 398 -10.25 -17.37 -14.96
N GLY A 399 -11.21 -17.46 -14.04
CA GLY A 399 -11.89 -18.72 -13.70
C GLY A 399 -11.16 -19.60 -12.68
N LYS A 400 -10.23 -19.06 -11.90
CA LYS A 400 -9.50 -19.81 -10.85
C LYS A 400 -10.38 -20.27 -9.70
N SER A 401 -11.44 -19.52 -9.40
CA SER A 401 -12.36 -19.74 -8.26
C SER A 401 -13.68 -20.33 -8.71
#